data_844623a73873024cbdc80f6c942685d5
#
_entry.id   844623a73873024cbdc80f6c942685d5
#
_cell.length_a   1.000
_cell.length_b   1.000
_cell.length_c   1.000
_cell.angle_alpha   90.00
_cell.angle_beta   90.00
_cell.angle_gamma   90.00
#
_symmetry.space_group_name_H-M   'P 1'
#
loop_
_entity.id
_entity.type
_entity.pdbx_description
1 polymer ?
#
loop_
_entity_poly.entity_id
_entity_poly.type
_entity_poly.pdbx_seq_one_letter_code
_entity_poly.pdbx_strand_id
1 'polypeptide(L)'
;FNQPLNNWDVSSVTLMKSMFESASLFNQNINSWNVGVVTTMEEMFKAAVLFSEPLSNWNTREVLTMKEMFSGATVFNQNIDNWDVSYVKTMEEMFKDARAYNQSMNSWNVASVTTMKGMFQGASAFNGTIDSWNVRRVSTMENMFSGATNFNQTSNSWRVNGVTNMNNMFRNATSYNQSLNRWDLGSVTMRSFLDGATSYNQHLGDWNVSRVTDMRDALDRTALTR
;
A
#
# COMPACT_ATOMS: atom_id res chain seq x y z
N PHE A 1 18.36 14.68 -12.66
CA PHE A 1 17.58 15.94 -12.82
C PHE A 1 17.14 16.44 -11.44
N ASN A 2 17.34 17.72 -11.13
CA ASN A 2 16.86 18.36 -9.89
C ASN A 2 16.72 19.89 -10.07
N GLN A 3 16.05 20.34 -11.12
CA GLN A 3 15.82 21.76 -11.38
C GLN A 3 14.44 22.20 -10.85
N PRO A 4 14.29 23.45 -10.37
CA PRO A 4 13.00 23.98 -9.94
C PRO A 4 11.96 23.96 -11.07
N LEU A 5 10.75 23.49 -10.75
CA LEU A 5 9.61 23.38 -11.68
C LEU A 5 8.38 24.12 -11.14
N ASN A 6 8.51 24.88 -10.07
CA ASN A 6 7.41 25.56 -9.40
C ASN A 6 6.65 26.57 -10.27
N ASN A 7 7.27 27.04 -11.38
CA ASN A 7 6.67 27.97 -12.33
C ASN A 7 5.96 27.28 -13.51
N TRP A 8 5.96 25.94 -13.56
CA TRP A 8 5.26 25.24 -14.63
C TRP A 8 3.76 25.31 -14.40
N ASP A 9 3.00 25.70 -15.43
CA ASP A 9 1.55 25.55 -15.46
C ASP A 9 1.22 24.15 -15.99
N VAL A 10 0.77 23.28 -15.09
CA VAL A 10 0.36 21.90 -15.40
C VAL A 10 -1.17 21.73 -15.36
N SER A 11 -1.92 22.83 -15.28
CA SER A 11 -3.39 22.81 -15.08
C SER A 11 -4.17 22.10 -16.19
N SER A 12 -3.57 21.93 -17.37
CA SER A 12 -4.16 21.19 -18.50
C SER A 12 -3.60 19.78 -18.67
N VAL A 13 -2.66 19.36 -17.81
CA VAL A 13 -2.01 18.03 -17.91
C VAL A 13 -2.94 16.96 -17.36
N THR A 14 -3.28 15.97 -18.18
CA THR A 14 -4.14 14.87 -17.81
C THR A 14 -3.39 13.57 -17.46
N LEU A 15 -2.15 13.42 -17.92
CA LEU A 15 -1.34 12.22 -17.76
C LEU A 15 0.03 12.60 -17.21
N MET A 16 0.39 12.05 -16.02
CA MET A 16 1.71 12.27 -15.40
C MET A 16 2.44 10.92 -15.16
N LYS A 17 2.11 9.92 -16.00
CA LYS A 17 2.78 8.61 -15.92
C LYS A 17 4.31 8.77 -16.06
N SER A 18 5.06 8.14 -15.15
CA SER A 18 6.53 8.06 -15.16
C SER A 18 7.26 9.42 -15.25
N MET A 19 6.61 10.55 -14.92
CA MET A 19 7.18 11.88 -15.15
C MET A 19 8.52 12.12 -14.45
N PHE A 20 8.71 11.56 -13.26
CA PHE A 20 9.95 11.60 -12.48
C PHE A 20 10.50 10.20 -12.19
N GLU A 21 10.11 9.21 -12.98
CA GLU A 21 10.63 7.85 -12.84
C GLU A 21 12.16 7.86 -12.91
N SER A 22 12.81 7.21 -11.96
CA SER A 22 14.26 7.13 -11.83
C SER A 22 14.99 8.49 -11.74
N ALA A 23 14.26 9.58 -11.48
CA ALA A 23 14.87 10.88 -11.19
C ALA A 23 15.45 10.88 -9.77
N SER A 24 16.53 10.14 -9.55
CA SER A 24 17.08 9.80 -8.24
C SER A 24 17.48 11.01 -7.38
N LEU A 25 17.81 12.14 -8.01
CA LEU A 25 18.20 13.38 -7.34
C LEU A 25 17.05 14.40 -7.22
N PHE A 26 15.89 14.12 -7.83
CA PHE A 26 14.79 15.06 -7.83
C PHE A 26 14.19 15.22 -6.43
N ASN A 27 14.23 16.44 -5.91
CA ASN A 27 13.59 16.83 -4.65
C ASN A 27 13.22 18.32 -4.67
N GLN A 28 12.46 18.75 -5.68
CA GLN A 28 11.97 20.13 -5.79
C GLN A 28 10.52 20.24 -5.38
N ASN A 29 10.18 21.36 -4.75
CA ASN A 29 8.81 21.63 -4.33
C ASN A 29 7.89 21.86 -5.54
N ILE A 30 6.91 21.01 -5.70
CA ILE A 30 5.87 21.05 -6.74
C ILE A 30 4.45 21.06 -6.12
N ASN A 31 4.34 21.37 -4.83
CA ASN A 31 3.06 21.36 -4.11
C ASN A 31 2.06 22.42 -4.61
N SER A 32 2.54 23.44 -5.36
CA SER A 32 1.71 24.47 -5.98
C SER A 32 1.07 24.02 -7.30
N TRP A 33 1.45 22.88 -7.86
CA TRP A 33 0.90 22.39 -9.12
C TRP A 33 -0.61 22.11 -9.03
N ASN A 34 -1.37 22.63 -10.00
CA ASN A 34 -2.77 22.26 -10.14
C ASN A 34 -2.89 20.94 -10.91
N VAL A 35 -3.07 19.83 -10.20
CA VAL A 35 -3.20 18.48 -10.77
C VAL A 35 -4.66 18.01 -10.88
N GLY A 36 -5.63 18.92 -10.73
CA GLY A 36 -7.04 18.58 -10.57
C GLY A 36 -7.70 17.88 -11.76
N VAL A 37 -7.06 17.83 -12.95
CA VAL A 37 -7.54 17.11 -14.14
C VAL A 37 -6.70 15.88 -14.47
N VAL A 38 -5.70 15.54 -13.64
CA VAL A 38 -4.82 14.39 -13.86
C VAL A 38 -5.58 13.09 -13.59
N THR A 39 -5.57 12.18 -14.54
CA THR A 39 -6.23 10.87 -14.44
C THR A 39 -5.28 9.72 -14.13
N THR A 40 -3.99 9.87 -14.38
CA THR A 40 -2.97 8.85 -14.04
C THR A 40 -1.72 9.48 -13.44
N MET A 41 -1.29 8.91 -12.32
CA MET A 41 -0.01 9.20 -11.67
C MET A 41 0.84 7.91 -11.56
N GLU A 42 0.58 6.94 -12.46
CA GLU A 42 1.30 5.67 -12.50
C GLU A 42 2.81 5.92 -12.62
N GLU A 43 3.59 5.30 -11.74
CA GLU A 43 5.06 5.35 -11.71
C GLU A 43 5.66 6.78 -11.59
N MET A 44 4.86 7.80 -11.24
CA MET A 44 5.28 9.20 -11.33
C MET A 44 6.58 9.51 -10.57
N PHE A 45 6.78 8.93 -9.39
CA PHE A 45 8.00 9.08 -8.58
C PHE A 45 8.71 7.74 -8.35
N LYS A 46 8.47 6.76 -9.23
CA LYS A 46 9.13 5.44 -9.11
C LYS A 46 10.64 5.60 -9.15
N ALA A 47 11.33 5.03 -8.15
CA ALA A 47 12.77 5.15 -7.96
C ALA A 47 13.31 6.61 -7.88
N ALA A 48 12.46 7.59 -7.57
CA ALA A 48 12.88 8.94 -7.19
C ALA A 48 13.36 8.94 -5.74
N VAL A 49 14.54 8.37 -5.49
CA VAL A 49 15.02 7.94 -4.17
C VAL A 49 15.18 9.07 -3.15
N LEU A 50 15.42 10.32 -3.60
CA LEU A 50 15.56 11.49 -2.73
C LEU A 50 14.28 12.33 -2.63
N PHE A 51 13.21 11.97 -3.35
CA PHE A 51 11.99 12.77 -3.34
C PHE A 51 11.23 12.64 -2.01
N SER A 52 11.05 13.75 -1.32
CA SER A 52 10.22 13.84 -0.10
C SER A 52 9.65 15.24 0.12
N GLU A 53 9.29 15.96 -0.95
CA GLU A 53 8.63 17.27 -0.84
C GLU A 53 7.11 17.10 -0.58
N PRO A 54 6.47 18.08 0.09
CA PRO A 54 5.03 18.04 0.34
C PRO A 54 4.20 17.96 -0.94
N LEU A 55 3.09 17.23 -0.86
CA LEU A 55 2.09 17.09 -1.93
C LEU A 55 0.65 17.32 -1.40
N SER A 56 0.52 17.92 -0.22
CA SER A 56 -0.76 18.07 0.48
C SER A 56 -1.76 18.99 -0.23
N ASN A 57 -1.31 19.88 -1.15
CA ASN A 57 -2.22 20.76 -1.89
C ASN A 57 -2.76 20.12 -3.18
N TRP A 58 -2.36 18.91 -3.52
CA TRP A 58 -2.82 18.25 -4.74
C TRP A 58 -4.27 17.79 -4.62
N ASN A 59 -5.10 18.19 -5.59
CA ASN A 59 -6.42 17.63 -5.78
C ASN A 59 -6.34 16.36 -6.64
N THR A 60 -6.45 15.20 -6.01
CA THR A 60 -6.27 13.89 -6.66
C THR A 60 -7.58 13.21 -7.07
N ARG A 61 -8.70 13.94 -6.98
CA ARG A 61 -10.05 13.38 -7.18
C ARG A 61 -10.23 12.63 -8.50
N GLU A 62 -9.68 13.15 -9.60
CA GLU A 62 -9.87 12.56 -10.94
C GLU A 62 -8.87 11.41 -11.22
N VAL A 63 -7.98 11.07 -10.28
CA VAL A 63 -6.96 10.03 -10.47
C VAL A 63 -7.59 8.64 -10.42
N LEU A 64 -7.35 7.85 -11.47
CA LEU A 64 -7.85 6.48 -11.62
C LEU A 64 -6.82 5.42 -11.26
N THR A 65 -5.52 5.74 -11.39
CA THR A 65 -4.42 4.82 -11.06
C THR A 65 -3.27 5.53 -10.38
N MET A 66 -2.80 4.91 -9.28
CA MET A 66 -1.59 5.30 -8.55
C MET A 66 -0.59 4.12 -8.50
N LYS A 67 -0.69 3.21 -9.51
CA LYS A 67 0.21 2.05 -9.59
C LYS A 67 1.67 2.50 -9.53
N GLU A 68 2.45 1.89 -8.62
CA GLU A 68 3.88 2.12 -8.44
C GLU A 68 4.30 3.60 -8.23
N MET A 69 3.37 4.50 -7.86
CA MET A 69 3.63 5.96 -7.84
C MET A 69 4.85 6.34 -7.01
N PHE A 70 5.08 5.71 -5.86
CA PHE A 70 6.23 5.94 -4.98
C PHE A 70 7.09 4.68 -4.80
N SER A 71 6.99 3.72 -5.72
CA SER A 71 7.79 2.49 -5.64
C SER A 71 9.28 2.84 -5.69
N GLY A 72 10.04 2.43 -4.67
CA GLY A 72 11.47 2.76 -4.56
C GLY A 72 11.79 4.21 -4.20
N ALA A 73 10.80 5.05 -3.88
CA ALA A 73 11.03 6.39 -3.31
C ALA A 73 11.42 6.24 -1.82
N THR A 74 12.67 5.89 -1.58
CA THR A 74 13.14 5.33 -0.30
C THR A 74 13.04 6.27 0.89
N VAL A 75 13.06 7.61 0.68
CA VAL A 75 12.98 8.62 1.74
C VAL A 75 11.61 9.31 1.81
N PHE A 76 10.70 9.01 0.87
CA PHE A 76 9.38 9.64 0.85
C PHE A 76 8.60 9.33 2.13
N ASN A 77 8.20 10.36 2.86
CA ASN A 77 7.42 10.23 4.09
C ASN A 77 6.48 11.43 4.34
N GLN A 78 5.89 11.99 3.28
CA GLN A 78 4.99 13.12 3.43
C GLN A 78 3.55 12.68 3.72
N ASN A 79 2.85 13.48 4.51
CA ASN A 79 1.44 13.25 4.80
C ASN A 79 0.59 13.56 3.56
N ILE A 80 -0.15 12.54 3.10
CA ILE A 80 -1.07 12.58 1.96
C ILE A 80 -2.46 12.03 2.34
N ASP A 81 -2.79 11.97 3.64
CA ASP A 81 -4.08 11.45 4.13
C ASP A 81 -5.28 12.28 3.63
N ASN A 82 -5.05 13.53 3.24
CA ASN A 82 -6.07 14.42 2.69
C ASN A 82 -6.38 14.19 1.19
N TRP A 83 -5.68 13.30 0.50
CA TRP A 83 -5.96 13.00 -0.90
C TRP A 83 -7.32 12.31 -1.08
N ASP A 84 -8.10 12.75 -2.07
CA ASP A 84 -9.29 12.03 -2.50
C ASP A 84 -8.90 10.90 -3.46
N VAL A 85 -8.97 9.66 -2.97
CA VAL A 85 -8.63 8.44 -3.72
C VAL A 85 -9.89 7.64 -4.11
N SER A 86 -11.08 8.25 -3.99
CA SER A 86 -12.36 7.55 -4.15
C SER A 86 -12.60 6.94 -5.54
N TYR A 87 -11.95 7.47 -6.57
CA TYR A 87 -12.01 6.94 -7.94
C TYR A 87 -10.84 6.01 -8.32
N VAL A 88 -9.82 5.89 -7.49
CA VAL A 88 -8.65 5.05 -7.75
C VAL A 88 -9.05 3.58 -7.83
N LYS A 89 -8.63 2.89 -8.91
CA LYS A 89 -8.92 1.48 -9.18
C LYS A 89 -7.77 0.56 -8.80
N THR A 90 -6.54 1.04 -8.88
CA THR A 90 -5.35 0.25 -8.55
C THR A 90 -4.36 1.06 -7.74
N MET A 91 -3.85 0.42 -6.67
CA MET A 91 -2.76 0.90 -5.83
C MET A 91 -1.63 -0.16 -5.81
N GLU A 92 -1.54 -0.96 -6.90
CA GLU A 92 -0.51 -1.99 -7.02
C GLU A 92 0.88 -1.38 -6.83
N GLU A 93 1.66 -1.94 -5.90
CA GLU A 93 3.03 -1.56 -5.59
C GLU A 93 3.26 -0.06 -5.29
N MET A 94 2.21 0.70 -4.91
CA MET A 94 2.28 2.16 -4.77
C MET A 94 3.42 2.63 -3.86
N PHE A 95 3.69 1.95 -2.75
CA PHE A 95 4.75 2.25 -1.79
C PHE A 95 5.76 1.10 -1.65
N LYS A 96 5.89 0.27 -2.67
CA LYS A 96 6.87 -0.81 -2.65
C LYS A 96 8.28 -0.24 -2.47
N ASP A 97 9.03 -0.79 -1.49
CA ASP A 97 10.36 -0.31 -1.12
C ASP A 97 10.46 1.19 -0.75
N ALA A 98 9.34 1.86 -0.46
CA ALA A 98 9.32 3.19 0.14
C ALA A 98 9.65 3.08 1.64
N ARG A 99 10.92 2.85 1.94
CA ARG A 99 11.39 2.38 3.25
C ARG A 99 11.13 3.33 4.40
N ALA A 100 11.06 4.65 4.15
CA ALA A 100 10.79 5.65 5.18
C ALA A 100 9.31 5.94 5.37
N TYR A 101 8.42 5.49 4.45
CA TYR A 101 7.01 5.86 4.50
C TYR A 101 6.31 5.29 5.73
N ASN A 102 5.75 6.17 6.57
CA ASN A 102 5.09 5.80 7.82
C ASN A 102 3.94 6.77 8.18
N GLN A 103 3.16 7.21 7.20
CA GLN A 103 2.01 8.09 7.45
C GLN A 103 0.71 7.29 7.54
N SER A 104 -0.22 7.75 8.38
CA SER A 104 -1.57 7.22 8.42
C SER A 104 -2.35 7.61 7.16
N MET A 105 -3.22 6.71 6.70
CA MET A 105 -4.09 6.94 5.54
C MET A 105 -5.53 6.51 5.88
N ASN A 106 -5.93 6.76 7.11
CA ASN A 106 -7.23 6.29 7.61
C ASN A 106 -8.42 7.07 7.03
N SER A 107 -8.17 8.26 6.45
CA SER A 107 -9.18 9.07 5.77
C SER A 107 -9.45 8.63 4.32
N TRP A 108 -8.62 7.75 3.76
CA TRP A 108 -8.76 7.32 2.37
C TRP A 108 -10.00 6.45 2.13
N ASN A 109 -10.84 6.87 1.17
CA ASN A 109 -11.93 6.04 0.67
C ASN A 109 -11.44 5.11 -0.44
N VAL A 110 -11.04 3.89 -0.08
CA VAL A 110 -10.51 2.88 -1.02
C VAL A 110 -11.60 1.96 -1.60
N ALA A 111 -12.88 2.30 -1.47
CA ALA A 111 -13.98 1.43 -1.88
C ALA A 111 -14.02 1.10 -3.39
N SER A 112 -13.33 1.87 -4.22
CA SER A 112 -13.20 1.60 -5.67
C SER A 112 -12.01 0.72 -6.04
N VAL A 113 -11.07 0.49 -5.13
CA VAL A 113 -9.82 -0.23 -5.38
C VAL A 113 -10.08 -1.72 -5.58
N THR A 114 -9.51 -2.29 -6.63
CA THR A 114 -9.66 -3.72 -6.98
C THR A 114 -8.39 -4.54 -6.74
N THR A 115 -7.23 -3.90 -6.67
CA THR A 115 -5.94 -4.55 -6.36
C THR A 115 -5.09 -3.71 -5.42
N MET A 116 -4.53 -4.37 -4.41
CA MET A 116 -3.54 -3.81 -3.48
C MET A 116 -2.27 -4.68 -3.46
N LYS A 117 -2.02 -5.39 -4.58
CA LYS A 117 -0.84 -6.25 -4.70
C LYS A 117 0.42 -5.44 -4.42
N GLY A 118 1.26 -5.93 -3.49
CA GLY A 118 2.56 -5.34 -3.14
C GLY A 118 2.53 -3.90 -2.64
N MET A 119 1.36 -3.35 -2.24
CA MET A 119 1.21 -1.90 -1.97
C MET A 119 2.25 -1.37 -0.98
N PHE A 120 2.62 -2.12 0.05
CA PHE A 120 3.63 -1.77 1.05
C PHE A 120 4.77 -2.80 1.12
N GLN A 121 4.98 -3.56 0.05
CA GLN A 121 6.06 -4.54 0.01
C GLN A 121 7.41 -3.86 0.25
N GLY A 122 8.16 -4.31 1.25
CA GLY A 122 9.47 -3.72 1.60
C GLY A 122 9.42 -2.32 2.22
N ALA A 123 8.23 -1.75 2.49
CA ALA A 123 8.07 -0.48 3.22
C ALA A 123 8.35 -0.71 4.72
N SER A 124 9.62 -0.84 5.07
CA SER A 124 10.08 -1.36 6.37
C SER A 124 9.65 -0.49 7.56
N ALA A 125 9.53 0.83 7.40
CA ALA A 125 9.08 1.73 8.47
C ALA A 125 7.55 1.79 8.62
N PHE A 126 6.78 1.28 7.64
CA PHE A 126 5.34 1.50 7.59
C PHE A 126 4.62 0.87 8.78
N ASN A 127 3.93 1.71 9.53
CA ASN A 127 3.02 1.34 10.62
C ASN A 127 1.85 2.35 10.74
N GLY A 128 1.47 2.99 9.64
CA GLY A 128 0.35 3.92 9.58
C GLY A 128 -1.01 3.23 9.72
N THR A 129 -2.01 3.95 10.26
CA THR A 129 -3.36 3.42 10.46
C THR A 129 -4.13 3.32 9.15
N ILE A 130 -4.82 2.20 8.93
CA ILE A 130 -5.57 1.85 7.72
C ILE A 130 -6.84 1.03 8.03
N ASP A 131 -7.25 0.91 9.29
CA ASP A 131 -8.35 0.02 9.70
C ASP A 131 -9.72 0.46 9.15
N SER A 132 -9.91 1.75 8.85
CA SER A 132 -11.16 2.27 8.26
C SER A 132 -11.41 1.84 6.80
N TRP A 133 -10.43 1.23 6.12
CA TRP A 133 -10.51 0.94 4.69
C TRP A 133 -11.61 -0.06 4.34
N ASN A 134 -12.45 0.30 3.36
CA ASN A 134 -13.43 -0.60 2.77
C ASN A 134 -12.82 -1.38 1.61
N VAL A 135 -12.30 -2.58 1.90
CA VAL A 135 -11.58 -3.45 0.96
C VAL A 135 -12.47 -4.46 0.22
N ARG A 136 -13.80 -4.31 0.27
CA ARG A 136 -14.74 -5.31 -0.28
C ARG A 136 -14.58 -5.61 -1.77
N ARG A 137 -14.02 -4.68 -2.55
CA ARG A 137 -13.78 -4.83 -3.99
C ARG A 137 -12.40 -5.35 -4.33
N VAL A 138 -11.53 -5.47 -3.35
CA VAL A 138 -10.16 -5.94 -3.56
C VAL A 138 -10.18 -7.45 -3.83
N SER A 139 -9.61 -7.84 -4.96
CA SER A 139 -9.49 -9.26 -5.38
C SER A 139 -8.13 -9.87 -5.01
N THR A 140 -7.07 -9.05 -4.89
CA THR A 140 -5.74 -9.53 -4.53
C THR A 140 -5.03 -8.58 -3.56
N MET A 141 -4.43 -9.19 -2.53
CA MET A 141 -3.55 -8.57 -1.54
C MET A 141 -2.18 -9.29 -1.50
N GLU A 142 -1.82 -9.94 -2.63
CA GLU A 142 -0.54 -10.63 -2.77
C GLU A 142 0.63 -9.70 -2.40
N ASN A 143 1.53 -10.15 -1.52
CA ASN A 143 2.69 -9.40 -1.03
C ASN A 143 2.38 -8.04 -0.35
N MET A 144 1.14 -7.71 0.00
CA MET A 144 0.75 -6.33 0.40
C MET A 144 1.63 -5.75 1.50
N PHE A 145 2.00 -6.52 2.53
CA PHE A 145 2.89 -6.12 3.62
C PHE A 145 4.14 -6.99 3.72
N SER A 146 4.49 -7.69 2.64
CA SER A 146 5.68 -8.55 2.64
C SER A 146 6.94 -7.71 2.90
N GLY A 147 7.68 -8.01 3.97
CA GLY A 147 8.86 -7.24 4.36
C GLY A 147 8.58 -5.87 4.98
N ALA A 148 7.33 -5.53 5.29
CA ALA A 148 6.97 -4.35 6.09
C ALA A 148 7.24 -4.66 7.58
N THR A 149 8.50 -4.62 7.97
CA THR A 149 9.00 -5.16 9.23
C THR A 149 8.42 -4.49 10.48
N ASN A 150 8.03 -3.21 10.40
CA ASN A 150 7.45 -2.48 11.52
C ASN A 150 5.91 -2.53 11.54
N PHE A 151 5.27 -3.09 10.50
CA PHE A 151 3.81 -3.09 10.41
C PHE A 151 3.17 -3.93 11.52
N ASN A 152 2.34 -3.28 12.34
CA ASN A 152 1.58 -3.92 13.41
C ASN A 152 0.22 -3.22 13.66
N GLN A 153 -0.43 -2.71 12.61
CA GLN A 153 -1.75 -2.10 12.74
C GLN A 153 -2.86 -3.14 12.56
N THR A 154 -3.98 -2.89 13.21
CA THR A 154 -5.17 -3.72 13.06
C THR A 154 -5.77 -3.57 11.65
N SER A 155 -6.31 -4.66 11.14
CA SER A 155 -7.12 -4.74 9.92
C SER A 155 -8.37 -5.61 10.18
N ASN A 156 -8.75 -5.75 11.43
CA ASN A 156 -9.78 -6.67 11.86
C ASN A 156 -11.21 -6.25 11.44
N SER A 157 -11.39 -4.98 11.02
CA SER A 157 -12.64 -4.49 10.43
C SER A 157 -12.80 -4.87 8.95
N TRP A 158 -11.72 -5.30 8.28
CA TRP A 158 -11.73 -5.55 6.85
C TRP A 158 -12.60 -6.74 6.46
N ARG A 159 -13.42 -6.55 5.43
CA ARG A 159 -14.22 -7.63 4.83
C ARG A 159 -13.48 -8.17 3.61
N VAL A 160 -12.79 -9.30 3.81
CA VAL A 160 -11.87 -9.90 2.84
C VAL A 160 -12.46 -11.09 2.08
N ASN A 161 -13.75 -11.36 2.23
CA ASN A 161 -14.42 -12.51 1.59
C ASN A 161 -14.40 -12.49 0.04
N GLY A 162 -14.10 -11.34 -0.58
CA GLY A 162 -13.89 -11.20 -2.03
C GLY A 162 -12.44 -11.39 -2.49
N VAL A 163 -11.49 -11.48 -1.55
CA VAL A 163 -10.07 -11.63 -1.89
C VAL A 163 -9.78 -13.09 -2.28
N THR A 164 -9.14 -13.29 -3.41
CA THR A 164 -8.80 -14.63 -3.94
C THR A 164 -7.32 -14.98 -3.81
N ASN A 165 -6.46 -13.98 -3.62
CA ASN A 165 -5.01 -14.17 -3.47
C ASN A 165 -4.45 -13.31 -2.34
N MET A 166 -3.95 -13.97 -1.28
CA MET A 166 -3.24 -13.37 -0.14
C MET A 166 -1.83 -13.99 0.02
N ASN A 167 -1.26 -14.57 -1.04
CA ASN A 167 0.06 -15.17 -0.96
C ASN A 167 1.09 -14.14 -0.47
N ASN A 168 1.92 -14.54 0.50
CA ASN A 168 2.96 -13.72 1.12
C ASN A 168 2.48 -12.41 1.75
N MET A 169 1.19 -12.23 2.06
CA MET A 169 0.65 -10.93 2.46
C MET A 169 1.41 -10.30 3.63
N PHE A 170 1.76 -11.07 4.66
CA PHE A 170 2.54 -10.62 5.82
C PHE A 170 3.90 -11.32 5.93
N ARG A 171 4.42 -11.87 4.81
CA ARG A 171 5.70 -12.55 4.82
C ARG A 171 6.81 -11.62 5.32
N ASN A 172 7.58 -12.05 6.32
CA ASN A 172 8.64 -11.26 6.96
C ASN A 172 8.16 -9.91 7.55
N ALA A 173 6.86 -9.75 7.83
CA ALA A 173 6.34 -8.64 8.64
C ALA A 173 6.61 -8.94 10.12
N THR A 174 7.86 -8.79 10.54
CA THR A 174 8.39 -9.33 11.79
C THR A 174 7.72 -8.81 13.06
N SER A 175 7.18 -7.57 13.03
CA SER A 175 6.46 -6.97 14.16
C SER A 175 4.96 -7.31 14.18
N TYR A 176 4.43 -7.93 13.10
CA TYR A 176 2.98 -8.13 13.00
C TYR A 176 2.46 -9.13 14.00
N ASN A 177 1.54 -8.68 14.87
CA ASN A 177 0.90 -9.50 15.90
C ASN A 177 -0.55 -9.06 16.17
N GLN A 178 -1.32 -8.75 15.13
CA GLN A 178 -2.72 -8.35 15.28
C GLN A 178 -3.67 -9.51 15.00
N SER A 179 -4.81 -9.51 15.70
CA SER A 179 -5.83 -10.53 15.50
C SER A 179 -6.46 -10.42 14.11
N LEU A 180 -6.66 -11.56 13.46
CA LEU A 180 -7.32 -11.72 12.17
C LEU A 180 -8.61 -12.57 12.31
N ASN A 181 -9.10 -12.80 13.53
CA ASN A 181 -10.18 -13.73 13.80
C ASN A 181 -11.56 -13.29 13.27
N ARG A 182 -11.73 -12.03 12.86
CA ARG A 182 -12.95 -11.53 12.20
C ARG A 182 -12.94 -11.66 10.69
N TRP A 183 -11.83 -12.12 10.10
CA TRP A 183 -11.76 -12.30 8.67
C TRP A 183 -12.58 -13.50 8.22
N ASP A 184 -13.59 -13.23 7.40
CA ASP A 184 -14.34 -14.26 6.68
C ASP A 184 -13.60 -14.60 5.39
N LEU A 185 -12.87 -15.72 5.42
CA LEU A 185 -12.03 -16.16 4.31
C LEU A 185 -12.91 -16.82 3.24
N GLY A 186 -12.91 -16.25 2.03
CA GLY A 186 -13.51 -16.83 0.85
C GLY A 186 -12.69 -17.97 0.25
N SER A 187 -12.87 -18.23 -1.03
CA SER A 187 -11.99 -19.13 -1.79
C SER A 187 -10.68 -18.40 -2.09
N VAL A 188 -9.65 -18.62 -1.28
CA VAL A 188 -8.41 -17.85 -1.28
C VAL A 188 -7.18 -18.74 -1.25
N THR A 189 -6.07 -18.27 -1.86
CA THR A 189 -4.74 -18.83 -1.65
C THR A 189 -3.97 -17.99 -0.64
N MET A 190 -3.27 -18.65 0.31
CA MET A 190 -2.58 -18.04 1.44
C MET A 190 -1.16 -18.62 1.61
N ARG A 191 -0.48 -18.96 0.50
CA ARG A 191 0.89 -19.49 0.58
C ARG A 191 1.79 -18.48 1.28
N SER A 192 2.60 -18.95 2.24
CA SER A 192 3.55 -18.15 3.02
C SER A 192 2.91 -16.88 3.63
N PHE A 193 1.63 -16.95 3.98
CA PHE A 193 0.82 -15.79 4.40
C PHE A 193 1.43 -15.00 5.55
N LEU A 194 1.90 -15.70 6.60
CA LEU A 194 2.59 -15.15 7.78
C LEU A 194 4.02 -15.67 7.90
N ASP A 195 4.59 -16.31 6.86
CA ASP A 195 5.93 -16.87 6.90
C ASP A 195 6.96 -15.80 7.34
N GLY A 196 7.67 -16.06 8.43
CA GLY A 196 8.63 -15.13 8.99
C GLY A 196 8.05 -13.93 9.75
N ALA A 197 6.72 -13.92 10.02
CA ALA A 197 6.10 -12.97 10.97
C ALA A 197 6.42 -13.42 12.41
N THR A 198 7.66 -13.20 12.83
CA THR A 198 8.26 -13.79 14.04
C THR A 198 7.62 -13.34 15.36
N SER A 199 6.85 -12.24 15.36
CA SER A 199 6.08 -11.80 16.53
C SER A 199 4.66 -12.35 16.57
N TYR A 200 4.19 -13.01 15.48
CA TYR A 200 2.80 -13.40 15.39
C TYR A 200 2.46 -14.56 16.32
N ASN A 201 1.61 -14.30 17.32
CA ASN A 201 1.16 -15.27 18.32
C ASN A 201 -0.34 -15.08 18.67
N GLN A 202 -1.19 -14.84 17.68
CA GLN A 202 -2.61 -14.66 17.88
C GLN A 202 -3.38 -15.96 17.72
N HIS A 203 -4.52 -16.08 18.43
CA HIS A 203 -5.40 -17.24 18.33
C HIS A 203 -5.98 -17.37 16.90
N LEU A 204 -5.87 -18.57 16.32
CA LEU A 204 -6.36 -18.88 14.97
C LEU A 204 -7.54 -19.89 14.99
N GLY A 205 -7.98 -20.34 16.18
CA GLY A 205 -8.99 -21.39 16.32
C GLY A 205 -10.35 -21.04 15.72
N ASP A 206 -10.67 -19.77 15.55
CA ASP A 206 -11.93 -19.30 14.99
C ASP A 206 -11.90 -19.13 13.46
N TRP A 207 -10.75 -19.37 12.83
CA TRP A 207 -10.64 -19.23 11.38
C TRP A 207 -11.40 -20.32 10.64
N ASN A 208 -12.36 -19.92 9.81
CA ASN A 208 -12.99 -20.81 8.86
C ASN A 208 -12.13 -20.92 7.58
N VAL A 209 -11.29 -21.94 7.52
CA VAL A 209 -10.40 -22.22 6.39
C VAL A 209 -10.98 -23.21 5.38
N SER A 210 -12.26 -23.56 5.50
CA SER A 210 -12.89 -24.63 4.67
C SER A 210 -12.89 -24.34 3.17
N ARG A 211 -12.71 -23.08 2.78
CA ARG A 211 -12.64 -22.64 1.37
C ARG A 211 -11.23 -22.20 0.93
N VAL A 212 -10.25 -22.31 1.81
CA VAL A 212 -8.85 -21.99 1.48
C VAL A 212 -8.28 -23.11 0.61
N THR A 213 -7.64 -22.75 -0.48
CA THR A 213 -7.18 -23.72 -1.50
C THR A 213 -5.67 -23.98 -1.48
N ASP A 214 -4.89 -23.08 -0.87
CA ASP A 214 -3.43 -23.27 -0.72
C ASP A 214 -2.94 -22.55 0.55
N MET A 215 -2.37 -23.30 1.51
CA MET A 215 -1.82 -22.80 2.77
C MET A 215 -0.35 -23.21 2.97
N ARG A 216 0.36 -23.59 1.92
CA ARG A 216 1.77 -24.01 2.04
C ARG A 216 2.57 -22.91 2.73
N ASP A 217 3.35 -23.28 3.74
CA ASP A 217 4.23 -22.41 4.51
C ASP A 217 3.49 -21.21 5.17
N ALA A 218 2.14 -21.28 5.30
CA ALA A 218 1.32 -20.12 5.69
C ALA A 218 1.67 -19.57 7.08
N LEU A 219 2.14 -20.40 7.98
CA LEU A 219 2.45 -20.05 9.39
C LEU A 219 3.91 -20.35 9.74
N ASP A 220 4.77 -20.59 8.75
CA ASP A 220 6.16 -20.94 9.00
C ASP A 220 6.89 -19.80 9.73
N ARG A 221 7.79 -20.13 10.64
CA ARG A 221 8.61 -19.21 11.42
C ARG A 221 7.81 -18.11 12.17
N THR A 222 6.55 -18.39 12.53
CA THR A 222 5.78 -17.56 13.47
C THR A 222 6.11 -17.89 14.94
N ALA A 223 5.66 -17.03 15.87
CA ALA A 223 5.76 -17.30 17.32
C ALA A 223 4.60 -18.14 17.86
N LEU A 224 3.77 -18.72 17.03
CA LEU A 224 2.63 -19.54 17.46
C LEU A 224 3.09 -20.71 18.32
N THR A 225 2.60 -20.75 19.56
CA THR A 225 2.82 -21.89 20.48
C THR A 225 1.67 -22.89 20.33
N ARG A 226 2.00 -24.19 20.46
CA ARG A 226 1.00 -25.28 20.47
C ARG A 226 0.13 -25.23 21.72
#